data_dfc8d74953319f9be3a62ae7f29ba15c
#
_entry.id   dfc8d74953319f9be3a62ae7f29ba15c
#
_cell.length_a   1.000
_cell.length_b   1.000
_cell.length_c   1.000
_cell.angle_alpha   90.00
_cell.angle_beta   90.00
_cell.angle_gamma   90.00
#
_symmetry.space_group_name_H-M   'P 1'
#
loop_
_entity.id
_entity.type
_entity.pdbx_description
1 polymer ?
#
loop_
_entity_poly.entity_id
_entity_poly.type
_entity_poly.pdbx_seq_one_letter_code
_entity_poly.pdbx_strand_id
1 'polypeptide(L)'
;HYPLRRQRQMCIRDRLSIQGTSFNFVAPLIMGGTALKTGGADVPTMMAALFGTLMLASCTEMVISRVLHLARRIITPLVSGVVVMIIGLSLIQVGLTSIGGGYAAMSDNTFGAPKNLLLAGVVLALIILLNRQRNPYLRVASLVIAMAAGYALAWFMGMLPESNEPMTQELIMVPTPLYYGLGIEWSLLLPLMLVFMITSLETIGDITATSDVSEQPVSGPLYMKRLKGGVLANGLNSFVSAVFNTFPNSCFGQNNGVIQLTGVASRYVGFVVALMLIVLGLFPAVSGFVQHIPEPVLECVVQNRSLPGTD
;
A
#
# COMPACT_ATOMS: atom_id res chain seq x y z
N HIS A 1 -26.57 12.26 -26.55
CA HIS A 1 -25.78 12.53 -25.32
C HIS A 1 -26.49 12.20 -23.99
N TYR A 2 -27.82 11.97 -23.99
CA TYR A 2 -28.58 11.65 -22.76
C TYR A 2 -28.39 10.21 -22.22
N PRO A 3 -28.26 9.15 -23.03
CA PRO A 3 -28.13 7.79 -22.51
C PRO A 3 -26.79 7.53 -21.81
N LEU A 4 -25.71 8.17 -22.22
CA LEU A 4 -24.39 8.03 -21.57
C LEU A 4 -24.37 8.69 -20.18
N ARG A 5 -25.11 9.75 -19.95
CA ARG A 5 -25.26 10.40 -18.63
C ARG A 5 -26.02 9.53 -17.64
N ARG A 6 -27.04 8.79 -18.08
CA ARG A 6 -27.76 7.83 -17.23
C ARG A 6 -26.93 6.59 -16.88
N GLN A 7 -26.14 6.07 -17.81
CA GLN A 7 -25.21 4.98 -17.53
C GLN A 7 -24.11 5.43 -16.54
N ARG A 8 -23.56 6.63 -16.70
CA ARG A 8 -22.66 7.21 -15.69
C ARG A 8 -23.34 7.35 -14.32
N GLN A 9 -24.57 7.82 -14.25
CA GLN A 9 -25.28 7.96 -12.97
C GLN A 9 -25.65 6.62 -12.31
N MET A 10 -25.88 5.55 -13.06
CA MET A 10 -26.14 4.21 -12.51
C MET A 10 -24.89 3.51 -11.99
N CYS A 11 -23.70 3.77 -12.57
CA CYS A 11 -22.43 3.21 -12.12
C CYS A 11 -21.81 3.96 -10.93
N ILE A 12 -22.26 5.17 -10.62
CA ILE A 12 -21.64 6.12 -9.68
C ILE A 12 -22.18 5.97 -8.24
N ARG A 13 -23.14 5.07 -7.98
CA ARG A 13 -23.75 4.98 -6.64
C ARG A 13 -22.85 4.45 -5.55
N ASP A 14 -21.85 3.62 -5.88
CA ASP A 14 -20.93 3.02 -4.92
C ASP A 14 -19.48 3.12 -5.44
N ARG A 15 -18.57 3.46 -4.56
CA ARG A 15 -17.18 3.80 -4.92
C ARG A 15 -16.30 2.58 -4.97
N LEU A 16 -15.36 2.59 -5.90
CA LEU A 16 -14.24 1.68 -5.92
C LEU A 16 -13.10 2.31 -5.10
N SER A 17 -12.76 1.71 -3.97
CA SER A 17 -11.53 2.01 -3.23
C SER A 17 -10.81 0.69 -3.02
N ILE A 18 -9.62 0.55 -3.60
CA ILE A 18 -8.78 -0.62 -3.43
C ILE A 18 -7.81 -0.31 -2.30
N GLN A 19 -7.70 -1.24 -1.37
CA GLN A 19 -6.80 -1.15 -0.24
C GLN A 19 -5.65 -2.14 -0.42
N GLY A 20 -4.51 -1.80 0.12
CA GLY A 20 -3.35 -2.67 0.17
C GLY A 20 -2.46 -2.28 1.34
N THR A 21 -1.37 -3.00 1.54
CA THR A 21 -0.45 -2.80 2.67
C THR A 21 0.04 -1.35 2.72
N SER A 22 -0.12 -0.73 3.88
CA SER A 22 0.23 0.67 4.10
C SER A 22 1.72 0.84 4.38
N PHE A 23 2.36 1.72 3.62
CA PHE A 23 3.77 2.09 3.84
C PHE A 23 4.02 2.84 5.14
N ASN A 24 3.00 3.45 5.73
CA ASN A 24 3.13 4.20 6.99
C ASN A 24 3.58 3.32 8.15
N PHE A 25 3.33 2.01 8.07
CA PHE A 25 3.70 1.05 9.10
C PHE A 25 5.10 0.48 8.93
N VAL A 26 5.76 0.65 7.78
CA VAL A 26 7.06 0.02 7.49
C VAL A 26 8.11 0.42 8.52
N ALA A 27 8.34 1.72 8.71
CA ALA A 27 9.36 2.20 9.65
C ALA A 27 9.06 1.81 11.11
N PRO A 28 7.85 2.03 11.67
CA PRO A 28 7.52 1.61 13.04
C PRO A 28 7.64 0.10 13.25
N LEU A 29 7.28 -0.71 12.26
CA LEU A 29 7.37 -2.18 12.36
C LEU A 29 8.80 -2.68 12.29
N ILE A 30 9.64 -2.11 11.43
CA ILE A 30 11.08 -2.45 11.38
C ILE A 30 11.74 -2.07 12.72
N MET A 31 11.49 -0.86 13.23
CA MET A 31 12.02 -0.43 14.52
C MET A 31 11.55 -1.31 15.68
N GLY A 32 10.26 -1.65 15.70
CA GLY A 32 9.67 -2.52 16.70
C GLY A 32 10.22 -3.94 16.63
N GLY A 33 10.30 -4.50 15.43
CA GLY A 33 10.84 -5.84 15.19
C GLY A 33 12.33 -5.93 15.57
N THR A 34 13.14 -4.93 15.20
CA THR A 34 14.56 -4.89 15.58
C THR A 34 14.73 -4.75 17.09
N ALA A 35 13.93 -3.92 17.76
CA ALA A 35 13.96 -3.78 19.21
C ALA A 35 13.62 -5.10 19.92
N LEU A 36 12.61 -5.82 19.47
CA LEU A 36 12.24 -7.13 20.02
C LEU A 36 13.32 -8.18 19.78
N LYS A 37 13.91 -8.18 18.58
CA LYS A 37 15.02 -9.10 18.23
C LYS A 37 16.27 -8.84 19.09
N THR A 38 16.63 -7.60 19.29
CA THR A 38 17.77 -7.23 20.19
C THR A 38 17.47 -7.54 21.64
N GLY A 39 16.17 -7.54 22.04
CA GLY A 39 15.70 -8.00 23.34
C GLY A 39 15.71 -9.53 23.54
N GLY A 40 16.16 -10.29 22.52
CA GLY A 40 16.28 -11.75 22.60
C GLY A 40 14.98 -12.52 22.26
N ALA A 41 13.97 -11.84 21.69
CA ALA A 41 12.75 -12.52 21.26
C ALA A 41 13.03 -13.41 20.05
N ASP A 42 12.50 -14.64 20.06
CA ASP A 42 12.51 -15.53 18.91
C ASP A 42 11.55 -15.02 17.84
N VAL A 43 11.80 -15.40 16.57
CA VAL A 43 11.03 -14.90 15.41
C VAL A 43 9.52 -15.12 15.56
N PRO A 44 9.02 -16.31 15.94
CA PRO A 44 7.60 -16.52 16.17
C PRO A 44 7.01 -15.61 17.26
N THR A 45 7.73 -15.44 18.37
CA THR A 45 7.31 -14.56 19.49
C THR A 45 7.28 -13.09 19.05
N MET A 46 8.28 -12.66 18.30
CA MET A 46 8.33 -11.30 17.72
C MET A 46 7.14 -11.06 16.79
N MET A 47 6.83 -12.00 15.89
CA MET A 47 5.69 -11.89 14.98
C MET A 47 4.36 -11.90 15.72
N ALA A 48 4.19 -12.76 16.74
CA ALA A 48 3.01 -12.78 17.60
C ALA A 48 2.79 -11.41 18.29
N ALA A 49 3.86 -10.82 18.83
CA ALA A 49 3.82 -9.51 19.48
C ALA A 49 3.45 -8.40 18.50
N LEU A 50 4.03 -8.39 17.30
CA LEU A 50 3.73 -7.39 16.27
C LEU A 50 2.28 -7.48 15.80
N PHE A 51 1.80 -8.66 15.38
CA PHE A 51 0.45 -8.81 14.86
C PHE A 51 -0.63 -8.61 15.93
N GLY A 52 -0.40 -9.09 17.16
CA GLY A 52 -1.33 -8.86 18.27
C GLY A 52 -1.41 -7.39 18.66
N THR A 53 -0.29 -6.66 18.67
CA THR A 53 -0.29 -5.21 18.90
C THR A 53 -0.96 -4.44 17.76
N LEU A 54 -0.73 -4.82 16.51
CA LEU A 54 -1.40 -4.25 15.34
C LEU A 54 -2.91 -4.46 15.38
N MET A 55 -3.36 -5.66 15.76
CA MET A 55 -4.78 -5.98 15.93
C MET A 55 -5.43 -5.06 16.95
N LEU A 56 -4.79 -4.85 18.11
CA LEU A 56 -5.29 -3.93 19.13
C LEU A 56 -5.23 -2.47 18.67
N ALA A 57 -4.14 -2.05 18.06
CA ALA A 57 -3.96 -0.68 17.57
C ALA A 57 -4.96 -0.32 16.45
N SER A 58 -5.38 -1.27 15.61
CA SER A 58 -6.38 -1.04 14.55
C SER A 58 -7.75 -0.62 15.11
N CYS A 59 -8.06 -0.98 16.35
CA CYS A 59 -9.28 -0.53 17.02
C CYS A 59 -9.33 1.00 17.16
N THR A 60 -8.18 1.68 17.18
CA THR A 60 -8.11 3.15 17.20
C THR A 60 -8.83 3.75 15.99
N GLU A 61 -8.63 3.20 14.80
CA GLU A 61 -9.27 3.66 13.58
C GLU A 61 -10.79 3.41 13.60
N MET A 62 -11.21 2.26 14.15
CA MET A 62 -12.64 1.96 14.34
C MET A 62 -13.30 2.97 15.28
N VAL A 63 -12.61 3.35 16.38
CA VAL A 63 -13.08 4.37 17.34
C VAL A 63 -13.15 5.74 16.65
N ILE A 64 -12.10 6.15 15.91
CA ILE A 64 -12.07 7.40 15.15
C ILE A 64 -13.25 7.48 14.19
N SER A 65 -13.60 6.41 13.50
CA SER A 65 -14.77 6.35 12.64
C SER A 65 -16.06 6.77 13.35
N ARG A 66 -16.24 6.43 14.61
CA ARG A 66 -17.44 6.79 15.40
C ARG A 66 -17.44 8.27 15.79
N VAL A 67 -16.29 8.79 16.18
CA VAL A 67 -16.13 10.18 16.65
C VAL A 67 -15.77 11.16 15.53
N LEU A 68 -15.74 10.72 14.29
CA LEU A 68 -15.32 11.51 13.12
C LEU A 68 -16.10 12.82 12.96
N HIS A 69 -17.34 12.89 13.45
CA HIS A 69 -18.14 14.11 13.43
C HIS A 69 -17.58 15.20 14.36
N LEU A 70 -16.89 14.84 15.47
CA LEU A 70 -16.16 15.78 16.33
C LEU A 70 -14.86 16.21 15.66
N ALA A 71 -14.17 15.29 15.01
CA ALA A 71 -12.91 15.53 14.34
C ALA A 71 -13.05 16.44 13.10
N ARG A 72 -14.24 16.61 12.53
CA ARG A 72 -14.52 17.48 11.39
C ARG A 72 -14.03 18.92 11.58
N ARG A 73 -13.96 19.39 12.82
CA ARG A 73 -13.50 20.73 13.14
C ARG A 73 -11.97 20.84 13.06
N ILE A 74 -11.27 19.74 13.25
CA ILE A 74 -9.80 19.66 13.26
C ILE A 74 -9.29 19.18 11.88
N ILE A 75 -10.01 18.25 11.25
CA ILE A 75 -9.65 17.71 9.93
C ILE A 75 -10.11 18.69 8.85
N THR A 76 -9.30 19.69 8.61
CA THR A 76 -9.47 20.61 7.49
C THR A 76 -8.73 20.05 6.24
N PRO A 77 -9.09 20.48 5.03
CA PRO A 77 -8.34 20.13 3.82
C PRO A 77 -6.85 20.46 3.92
N LEU A 78 -6.51 21.53 4.65
CA LEU A 78 -5.13 21.93 4.92
C LEU A 78 -4.38 20.84 5.72
N VAL A 79 -4.98 20.36 6.81
CA VAL A 79 -4.38 19.31 7.66
C VAL A 79 -4.20 18.03 6.85
N SER A 80 -5.18 17.63 6.05
CA SER A 80 -5.07 16.47 5.16
C SER A 80 -3.94 16.64 4.14
N GLY A 81 -3.82 17.82 3.52
CA GLY A 81 -2.73 18.12 2.59
C GLY A 81 -1.34 18.05 3.23
N VAL A 82 -1.19 18.60 4.44
CA VAL A 82 0.07 18.52 5.20
C VAL A 82 0.44 17.09 5.55
N VAL A 83 -0.53 16.26 5.97
CA VAL A 83 -0.30 14.84 6.26
C VAL A 83 0.17 14.11 5.03
N VAL A 84 -0.48 14.28 3.89
CA VAL A 84 -0.09 13.65 2.62
C VAL A 84 1.32 14.10 2.20
N MET A 85 1.67 15.37 2.41
CA MET A 85 3.01 15.89 2.13
C MET A 85 4.07 15.24 3.03
N ILE A 86 3.81 15.08 4.33
CA ILE A 86 4.73 14.43 5.28
C ILE A 86 4.92 12.96 4.90
N ILE A 87 3.84 12.25 4.54
CA ILE A 87 3.91 10.87 4.07
C ILE A 87 4.79 10.79 2.82
N GLY A 88 4.58 11.69 1.84
CA GLY A 88 5.40 11.75 0.64
C GLY A 88 6.89 11.95 0.94
N LEU A 89 7.22 12.85 1.87
CA LEU A 89 8.61 13.09 2.29
C LEU A 89 9.22 11.85 2.98
N SER A 90 8.45 11.14 3.80
CA SER A 90 8.91 9.91 4.45
C SER A 90 9.17 8.79 3.43
N LEU A 91 8.32 8.69 2.40
CA LEU A 91 8.50 7.72 1.31
C LEU A 91 9.75 8.01 0.47
N ILE A 92 10.15 9.27 0.31
CA ILE A 92 11.42 9.62 -0.37
C ILE A 92 12.61 8.98 0.35
N GLN A 93 12.64 9.01 1.68
CA GLN A 93 13.71 8.39 2.44
C GLN A 93 13.75 6.87 2.22
N VAL A 94 12.60 6.21 2.28
CA VAL A 94 12.49 4.76 2.01
C VAL A 94 12.94 4.45 0.59
N GLY A 95 12.47 5.20 -0.41
CA GLY A 95 12.85 5.01 -1.80
C GLY A 95 14.34 5.22 -2.07
N LEU A 96 14.98 6.22 -1.45
CA LEU A 96 16.42 6.41 -1.56
C LEU A 96 17.21 5.24 -0.97
N THR A 97 16.74 4.68 0.14
CA THR A 97 17.35 3.49 0.76
C THR A 97 17.27 2.29 -0.20
N SER A 98 16.12 2.06 -0.80
CA SER A 98 15.89 0.93 -1.70
C SER A 98 16.60 1.09 -3.06
N ILE A 99 16.73 2.32 -3.58
CA ILE A 99 17.58 2.63 -4.76
C ILE A 99 19.02 2.24 -4.48
N GLY A 100 19.51 2.44 -3.25
CA GLY A 100 20.84 2.01 -2.82
C GLY A 100 21.02 0.49 -2.72
N GLY A 101 19.93 -0.30 -2.81
CA GLY A 101 19.95 -1.76 -2.69
C GLY A 101 19.19 -2.29 -1.48
N GLY A 102 18.47 -1.39 -0.75
CA GLY A 102 17.65 -1.76 0.41
C GLY A 102 18.45 -2.02 1.69
N TYR A 103 17.73 -2.49 2.70
CA TYR A 103 18.31 -2.82 4.00
C TYR A 103 19.27 -4.02 3.94
N ALA A 104 19.05 -4.96 3.02
CA ALA A 104 19.93 -6.10 2.80
C ALA A 104 21.31 -5.63 2.33
N ALA A 105 21.37 -4.72 1.37
CA ALA A 105 22.63 -4.16 0.88
C ALA A 105 23.39 -3.32 1.95
N MET A 106 22.66 -2.76 2.92
CA MET A 106 23.29 -2.08 4.08
C MET A 106 24.01 -3.08 4.98
N SER A 107 23.44 -4.28 5.21
CA SER A 107 24.07 -5.32 6.02
C SER A 107 25.30 -5.91 5.34
N ASP A 108 25.29 -6.01 4.02
CA ASP A 108 26.34 -6.62 3.21
C ASP A 108 27.41 -5.62 2.72
N ASN A 109 27.37 -4.36 3.17
CA ASN A 109 28.25 -3.28 2.73
C ASN A 109 28.25 -3.04 1.19
N THR A 110 27.20 -3.43 0.50
CA THR A 110 27.00 -3.22 -0.95
C THR A 110 26.06 -2.05 -1.24
N PHE A 111 25.68 -1.29 -0.21
CA PHE A 111 24.80 -0.14 -0.34
C PHE A 111 25.40 0.93 -1.26
N GLY A 112 24.62 1.43 -2.19
CA GLY A 112 25.06 2.42 -3.17
C GLY A 112 25.97 1.88 -4.26
N ALA A 113 26.09 0.55 -4.41
CA ALA A 113 26.89 -0.04 -5.47
C ALA A 113 26.42 0.49 -6.85
N PRO A 114 27.35 0.76 -7.79
CA PRO A 114 27.00 1.30 -9.12
C PRO A 114 25.98 0.46 -9.87
N LYS A 115 25.98 -0.84 -9.64
CA LYS A 115 25.01 -1.78 -10.22
C LYS A 115 23.56 -1.50 -9.74
N ASN A 116 23.37 -1.27 -8.44
CA ASN A 116 22.05 -0.95 -7.86
C ASN A 116 21.52 0.38 -8.42
N LEU A 117 22.39 1.41 -8.43
CA LEU A 117 22.04 2.74 -8.95
C LEU A 117 21.72 2.71 -10.45
N LEU A 118 22.48 1.92 -11.23
CA LEU A 118 22.21 1.76 -12.66
C LEU A 118 20.88 1.07 -12.89
N LEU A 119 20.61 -0.03 -12.16
CA LEU A 119 19.35 -0.76 -12.26
C LEU A 119 18.16 0.14 -11.94
N ALA A 120 18.20 0.82 -10.78
CA ALA A 120 17.17 1.75 -10.37
C ALA A 120 16.99 2.91 -11.36
N GLY A 121 18.10 3.49 -11.83
CA GLY A 121 18.08 4.58 -12.82
C GLY A 121 17.43 4.19 -14.15
N VAL A 122 17.73 3.00 -14.66
CA VAL A 122 17.11 2.50 -15.91
C VAL A 122 15.62 2.26 -15.73
N VAL A 123 15.20 1.63 -14.62
CA VAL A 123 13.78 1.39 -14.30
C VAL A 123 13.03 2.71 -14.18
N LEU A 124 13.57 3.67 -13.43
CA LEU A 124 12.97 5.00 -13.26
C LEU A 124 12.86 5.75 -14.61
N ALA A 125 13.93 5.75 -15.41
CA ALA A 125 13.91 6.38 -16.74
C ALA A 125 12.85 5.74 -17.63
N LEU A 126 12.72 4.41 -17.62
CA LEU A 126 11.72 3.70 -18.40
C LEU A 126 10.30 4.06 -17.96
N ILE A 127 10.04 4.15 -16.65
CA ILE A 127 8.76 4.59 -16.12
C ILE A 127 8.42 6.00 -16.60
N ILE A 128 9.35 6.94 -16.47
CA ILE A 128 9.14 8.33 -16.90
C ILE A 128 8.86 8.40 -18.41
N LEU A 129 9.62 7.67 -19.23
CA LEU A 129 9.44 7.63 -20.68
C LEU A 129 8.07 7.05 -21.06
N LEU A 130 7.65 5.96 -20.41
CA LEU A 130 6.35 5.35 -20.69
C LEU A 130 5.18 6.22 -20.18
N ASN A 131 5.33 6.87 -19.02
CA ASN A 131 4.32 7.79 -18.51
C ASN A 131 4.14 9.04 -19.39
N ARG A 132 5.18 9.46 -20.10
CA ARG A 132 5.12 10.60 -21.03
C ARG A 132 4.44 10.25 -22.37
N GLN A 133 4.15 8.98 -22.63
CA GLN A 133 3.48 8.57 -23.87
C GLN A 133 2.04 9.07 -23.91
N ARG A 134 1.58 9.42 -25.12
CA ARG A 134 0.20 9.87 -25.38
C ARG A 134 -0.84 8.75 -25.25
N ASN A 135 -0.40 7.50 -25.34
CA ASN A 135 -1.30 6.34 -25.26
C ASN A 135 -1.65 6.04 -23.81
N PRO A 136 -2.94 6.14 -23.41
CA PRO A 136 -3.36 5.92 -22.03
C PRO A 136 -3.10 4.48 -21.54
N TYR A 137 -3.14 3.50 -22.42
CA TYR A 137 -2.86 2.10 -22.05
C TYR A 137 -1.40 1.88 -21.70
N LEU A 138 -0.47 2.48 -22.44
CA LEU A 138 0.97 2.42 -22.13
C LEU A 138 1.28 3.15 -20.82
N ARG A 139 0.59 4.25 -20.54
CA ARG A 139 0.76 4.99 -19.28
C ARG A 139 0.29 4.19 -18.06
N VAL A 140 -0.83 3.48 -18.16
CA VAL A 140 -1.31 2.60 -17.08
C VAL A 140 -0.41 1.35 -16.93
N ALA A 141 0.04 0.78 -18.05
CA ALA A 141 0.91 -0.40 -18.06
C ALA A 141 2.39 -0.08 -17.77
N SER A 142 2.78 1.20 -17.71
CA SER A 142 4.17 1.64 -17.55
C SER A 142 4.90 0.97 -16.39
N LEU A 143 4.22 0.80 -15.25
CA LEU A 143 4.78 0.19 -14.06
C LEU A 143 5.05 -1.30 -14.24
N VAL A 144 4.09 -2.02 -14.82
CA VAL A 144 4.23 -3.46 -15.08
C VAL A 144 5.34 -3.71 -16.11
N ILE A 145 5.40 -2.89 -17.17
CA ILE A 145 6.43 -2.99 -18.20
C ILE A 145 7.81 -2.67 -17.62
N ALA A 146 7.91 -1.62 -16.80
CA ALA A 146 9.18 -1.23 -16.17
C ALA A 146 9.65 -2.28 -15.15
N MET A 147 8.74 -2.87 -14.39
CA MET A 147 9.05 -3.95 -13.46
C MET A 147 9.55 -5.20 -14.20
N ALA A 148 8.88 -5.59 -15.28
CA ALA A 148 9.32 -6.73 -16.09
C ALA A 148 10.69 -6.47 -16.76
N ALA A 149 10.90 -5.27 -17.28
CA ALA A 149 12.19 -4.88 -17.88
C ALA A 149 13.30 -4.80 -16.81
N GLY A 150 12.99 -4.25 -15.61
CA GLY A 150 13.92 -4.20 -14.49
C GLY A 150 14.31 -5.59 -14.01
N TYR A 151 13.36 -6.50 -13.90
CA TYR A 151 13.63 -7.90 -13.56
C TYR A 151 14.53 -8.58 -14.60
N ALA A 152 14.22 -8.41 -15.90
CA ALA A 152 15.05 -8.95 -16.98
C ALA A 152 16.49 -8.39 -16.93
N LEU A 153 16.63 -7.07 -16.69
CA LEU A 153 17.94 -6.43 -16.57
C LEU A 153 18.70 -6.96 -15.34
N ALA A 154 18.04 -7.10 -14.20
CA ALA A 154 18.63 -7.67 -12.99
C ALA A 154 19.12 -9.12 -13.21
N TRP A 155 18.35 -9.91 -13.96
CA TRP A 155 18.75 -11.25 -14.36
C TRP A 155 20.03 -11.25 -15.21
N PHE A 156 20.09 -10.39 -16.25
CA PHE A 156 21.29 -10.23 -17.08
C PHE A 156 22.51 -9.74 -16.30
N MET A 157 22.31 -8.93 -15.26
CA MET A 157 23.38 -8.42 -14.40
C MET A 157 23.81 -9.42 -13.30
N GLY A 158 23.13 -10.57 -13.18
CA GLY A 158 23.40 -11.56 -12.15
C GLY A 158 23.10 -11.06 -10.73
N MET A 159 22.11 -10.17 -10.59
CA MET A 159 21.71 -9.55 -9.31
C MET A 159 20.48 -10.20 -8.68
N LEU A 160 20.01 -11.30 -9.25
CA LEU A 160 18.91 -12.04 -8.61
C LEU A 160 19.42 -12.67 -7.31
N PRO A 161 18.67 -12.52 -6.20
CA PRO A 161 19.02 -13.19 -4.96
C PRO A 161 19.01 -14.72 -5.21
N GLU A 162 20.08 -15.40 -4.84
CA GLU A 162 20.09 -16.85 -4.80
C GLU A 162 19.15 -17.28 -3.70
N SER A 163 17.94 -17.70 -4.09
CA SER A 163 16.98 -18.23 -3.15
C SER A 163 17.41 -19.66 -2.76
N ASN A 164 18.07 -19.76 -1.63
CA ASN A 164 18.29 -21.04 -0.95
C ASN A 164 17.00 -21.56 -0.27
N GLU A 165 15.93 -20.80 -0.31
CA GLU A 165 14.63 -21.25 0.18
C GLU A 165 14.03 -22.18 -0.89
N PRO A 166 13.77 -23.46 -0.56
CA PRO A 166 13.07 -24.34 -1.49
C PRO A 166 11.71 -23.72 -1.79
N MET A 167 11.43 -23.44 -3.07
CA MET A 167 10.07 -23.07 -3.48
C MET A 167 9.12 -24.06 -2.83
N THR A 168 8.25 -23.57 -1.96
CA THR A 168 7.24 -24.41 -1.31
C THR A 168 6.54 -25.21 -2.40
N GLN A 169 6.67 -26.54 -2.36
CA GLN A 169 6.09 -27.44 -3.38
C GLN A 169 4.55 -27.48 -3.31
N GLU A 170 3.98 -26.77 -2.34
CA GLU A 170 2.53 -26.67 -2.22
C GLU A 170 1.96 -25.78 -3.32
N LEU A 171 1.10 -26.38 -4.15
CA LEU A 171 0.44 -25.68 -5.26
C LEU A 171 -0.55 -24.63 -4.76
N ILE A 172 -1.18 -24.88 -3.61
CA ILE A 172 -2.20 -24.00 -2.99
C ILE A 172 -1.91 -23.90 -1.51
N MET A 173 -1.80 -22.68 -1.01
CA MET A 173 -1.62 -22.37 0.41
C MET A 173 -2.82 -21.58 0.93
N VAL A 174 -3.47 -22.14 1.95
CA VAL A 174 -4.59 -21.45 2.62
C VAL A 174 -4.05 -20.68 3.81
N PRO A 175 -4.30 -19.37 3.92
CA PRO A 175 -3.83 -18.57 5.05
C PRO A 175 -4.50 -19.05 6.35
N THR A 176 -3.68 -19.44 7.34
CA THR A 176 -4.13 -19.84 8.67
C THR A 176 -4.25 -18.61 9.57
N PRO A 177 -5.42 -18.36 10.16
CA PRO A 177 -5.57 -17.24 11.10
C PRO A 177 -4.73 -17.49 12.34
N LEU A 178 -4.13 -16.42 12.89
CA LEU A 178 -3.36 -16.42 14.14
C LEU A 178 -2.22 -17.48 14.16
N TYR A 179 -1.56 -17.71 13.04
CA TYR A 179 -0.50 -18.71 12.92
C TYR A 179 0.62 -18.55 13.95
N TYR A 180 1.04 -17.31 14.25
CA TYR A 180 2.06 -17.01 15.25
C TYR A 180 1.50 -16.89 16.67
N GLY A 181 0.19 -16.98 16.86
CA GLY A 181 -0.47 -16.71 18.13
C GLY A 181 -0.73 -15.22 18.38
N LEU A 182 -1.05 -14.87 19.62
CA LEU A 182 -1.33 -13.50 20.04
C LEU A 182 -0.34 -13.11 21.15
N GLY A 183 0.45 -12.08 20.89
CA GLY A 183 1.26 -11.37 21.86
C GLY A 183 0.91 -9.89 21.82
N ILE A 184 1.19 -9.14 22.88
CA ILE A 184 1.00 -7.68 22.90
C ILE A 184 2.27 -7.07 23.45
N GLU A 185 2.88 -6.18 22.65
CA GLU A 185 4.00 -5.37 23.08
C GLU A 185 3.51 -3.95 23.40
N TRP A 186 3.39 -3.65 24.68
CA TRP A 186 2.82 -2.38 25.16
C TRP A 186 3.65 -1.16 24.74
N SER A 187 4.95 -1.32 24.58
CA SER A 187 5.85 -0.24 24.16
C SER A 187 5.58 0.21 22.71
N LEU A 188 5.12 -0.69 21.85
CA LEU A 188 4.79 -0.43 20.46
C LEU A 188 3.34 0.01 20.27
N LEU A 189 2.47 -0.20 21.25
CA LEU A 189 1.04 0.08 21.09
C LEU A 189 0.78 1.56 20.82
N LEU A 190 1.35 2.45 21.62
CA LEU A 190 1.14 3.90 21.48
C LEU A 190 1.66 4.44 20.13
N PRO A 191 2.89 4.15 19.70
CA PRO A 191 3.37 4.52 18.36
C PRO A 191 2.45 4.01 17.24
N LEU A 192 2.02 2.76 17.29
CA LEU A 192 1.14 2.18 16.26
C LEU A 192 -0.25 2.81 16.26
N MET A 193 -0.82 3.15 17.42
CA MET A 193 -2.08 3.90 17.51
C MET A 193 -1.96 5.28 16.84
N LEU A 194 -0.83 5.97 17.01
CA LEU A 194 -0.58 7.25 16.33
C LEU A 194 -0.50 7.06 14.80
N VAL A 195 0.13 5.99 14.32
CA VAL A 195 0.15 5.68 12.90
C VAL A 195 -1.26 5.41 12.38
N PHE A 196 -2.09 4.66 13.09
CA PHE A 196 -3.50 4.46 12.73
C PHE A 196 -4.32 5.77 12.72
N MET A 197 -3.99 6.74 13.55
CA MET A 197 -4.59 8.07 13.43
C MET A 197 -4.20 8.75 12.11
N ILE A 198 -2.93 8.65 11.70
CA ILE A 198 -2.44 9.20 10.43
C ILE A 198 -3.11 8.51 9.25
N THR A 199 -3.21 7.19 9.26
CA THR A 199 -3.89 6.43 8.18
C THR A 199 -5.39 6.74 8.10
N SER A 200 -6.03 7.05 9.23
CA SER A 200 -7.42 7.55 9.23
C SER A 200 -7.55 8.88 8.47
N LEU A 201 -6.58 9.79 8.62
CA LEU A 201 -6.56 11.07 7.90
C LEU A 201 -6.30 10.87 6.40
N GLU A 202 -5.38 9.97 6.05
CA GLU A 202 -5.11 9.55 4.68
C GLU A 202 -6.39 8.98 4.02
N THR A 203 -7.05 8.04 4.68
CA THR A 203 -8.31 7.44 4.22
C THR A 203 -9.41 8.50 3.99
N ILE A 204 -9.50 9.51 4.85
CA ILE A 204 -10.44 10.64 4.66
C ILE A 204 -10.08 11.44 3.41
N GLY A 205 -8.79 11.71 3.19
CA GLY A 205 -8.29 12.39 2.01
C GLY A 205 -8.63 11.63 0.73
N ASP A 206 -8.32 10.34 0.68
CA ASP A 206 -8.56 9.47 -0.48
C ASP A 206 -10.06 9.32 -0.81
N ILE A 207 -10.90 9.12 0.22
CA ILE A 207 -12.35 9.05 0.02
C ILE A 207 -12.89 10.39 -0.50
N THR A 208 -12.33 11.50 -0.06
CA THR A 208 -12.71 12.83 -0.55
C THR A 208 -12.30 13.00 -2.01
N ALA A 209 -11.06 12.68 -2.36
CA ALA A 209 -10.55 12.72 -3.72
C ALA A 209 -11.33 11.79 -4.65
N THR A 210 -11.59 10.54 -4.22
CA THR A 210 -12.42 9.59 -4.99
C THR A 210 -13.84 10.12 -5.20
N SER A 211 -14.37 10.88 -4.22
CA SER A 211 -15.69 11.52 -4.35
C SER A 211 -15.69 12.58 -5.41
N ASP A 212 -14.68 13.44 -5.38
CA ASP A 212 -14.51 14.56 -6.29
C ASP A 212 -14.34 14.07 -7.73
N VAL A 213 -13.39 13.15 -7.95
CA VAL A 213 -13.16 12.51 -9.24
C VAL A 213 -14.39 11.79 -9.79
N SER A 214 -15.24 11.25 -8.91
CA SER A 214 -16.47 10.57 -9.28
C SER A 214 -17.69 11.51 -9.37
N GLU A 215 -17.49 12.83 -9.36
CA GLU A 215 -18.54 13.85 -9.39
C GLU A 215 -19.61 13.66 -8.30
N GLN A 216 -19.21 13.18 -7.12
CA GLN A 216 -20.10 12.95 -5.99
C GLN A 216 -20.00 14.09 -4.96
N PRO A 217 -21.06 14.36 -4.18
CA PRO A 217 -21.00 15.42 -3.18
C PRO A 217 -19.90 15.16 -2.15
N VAL A 218 -19.04 16.16 -1.96
CA VAL A 218 -17.94 16.20 -0.96
C VAL A 218 -18.36 16.94 0.33
N SER A 219 -19.67 17.15 0.51
CA SER A 219 -20.25 17.79 1.69
C SER A 219 -21.63 17.21 2.00
N GLY A 220 -22.13 17.49 3.21
CA GLY A 220 -23.47 17.08 3.64
C GLY A 220 -23.53 15.73 4.38
N PRO A 221 -24.75 15.31 4.81
CA PRO A 221 -24.94 14.13 5.65
C PRO A 221 -24.54 12.81 4.97
N LEU A 222 -24.79 12.69 3.67
CA LEU A 222 -24.45 11.51 2.88
C LEU A 222 -22.92 11.32 2.79
N TYR A 223 -22.21 12.40 2.55
CA TYR A 223 -20.73 12.40 2.54
C TYR A 223 -20.15 11.97 3.89
N MET A 224 -20.67 12.52 4.99
CA MET A 224 -20.23 12.12 6.34
C MET A 224 -20.52 10.67 6.67
N LYS A 225 -21.66 10.13 6.23
CA LYS A 225 -21.98 8.69 6.39
C LYS A 225 -20.98 7.82 5.65
N ARG A 226 -20.60 8.22 4.44
CA ARG A 226 -19.62 7.51 3.61
C ARG A 226 -18.20 7.57 4.21
N LEU A 227 -17.78 8.75 4.69
CA LEU A 227 -16.50 8.92 5.38
C LEU A 227 -16.39 8.01 6.59
N LYS A 228 -17.41 8.01 7.47
CA LYS A 228 -17.45 7.11 8.63
C LYS A 228 -17.38 5.65 8.21
N GLY A 229 -18.12 5.26 7.18
CA GLY A 229 -18.11 3.90 6.66
C GLY A 229 -16.74 3.50 6.08
N GLY A 230 -16.08 4.41 5.36
CA GLY A 230 -14.76 4.14 4.76
C GLY A 230 -13.66 3.99 5.81
N VAL A 231 -13.60 4.90 6.78
CA VAL A 231 -12.63 4.79 7.90
C VAL A 231 -12.89 3.53 8.74
N LEU A 232 -14.16 3.19 9.01
CA LEU A 232 -14.49 1.94 9.68
C LEU A 232 -14.05 0.72 8.88
N ALA A 233 -14.28 0.73 7.57
CA ALA A 233 -13.89 -0.39 6.70
C ALA A 233 -12.36 -0.55 6.65
N ASN A 234 -11.60 0.55 6.65
CA ASN A 234 -10.14 0.51 6.69
C ASN A 234 -9.63 -0.09 8.00
N GLY A 235 -10.15 0.35 9.15
CA GLY A 235 -9.81 -0.22 10.44
C GLY A 235 -10.18 -1.69 10.59
N LEU A 236 -11.37 -2.09 10.11
CA LEU A 236 -11.78 -3.50 10.09
C LEU A 236 -10.90 -4.34 9.18
N ASN A 237 -10.53 -3.83 8.00
CA ASN A 237 -9.64 -4.53 7.09
C ASN A 237 -8.25 -4.72 7.71
N SER A 238 -7.70 -3.70 8.36
CA SER A 238 -6.42 -3.80 9.08
C SER A 238 -6.49 -4.77 10.27
N PHE A 239 -7.62 -4.83 10.97
CA PHE A 239 -7.86 -5.83 12.02
C PHE A 239 -7.84 -7.25 11.45
N VAL A 240 -8.59 -7.49 10.37
CA VAL A 240 -8.63 -8.79 9.69
C VAL A 240 -7.25 -9.16 9.14
N SER A 241 -6.52 -8.20 8.58
CA SER A 241 -5.15 -8.40 8.11
C SER A 241 -4.24 -8.92 9.23
N ALA A 242 -4.30 -8.31 10.40
CA ALA A 242 -3.51 -8.77 11.56
C ALA A 242 -3.90 -10.19 12.01
N VAL A 243 -5.19 -10.56 11.96
CA VAL A 243 -5.66 -11.93 12.23
C VAL A 243 -5.08 -12.94 11.24
N PHE A 244 -4.92 -12.56 9.97
CA PHE A 244 -4.32 -13.40 8.94
C PHE A 244 -2.80 -13.21 8.79
N ASN A 245 -2.14 -12.65 9.82
CA ASN A 245 -0.69 -12.47 9.89
C ASN A 245 -0.14 -11.63 8.72
N THR A 246 -0.89 -10.61 8.32
CA THR A 246 -0.46 -9.64 7.33
C THR A 246 -0.47 -8.22 7.91
N PHE A 247 0.23 -7.31 7.24
CA PHE A 247 0.39 -5.94 7.71
C PHE A 247 -0.87 -5.10 7.46
N PRO A 248 -1.06 -3.99 8.22
CA PRO A 248 -2.22 -3.12 8.09
C PRO A 248 -2.34 -2.54 6.69
N ASN A 249 -3.58 -2.32 6.27
CA ASN A 249 -3.90 -1.78 4.97
C ASN A 249 -4.28 -0.29 5.05
N SER A 250 -4.11 0.41 3.93
CA SER A 250 -4.69 1.73 3.70
C SER A 250 -5.26 1.84 2.28
N CYS A 251 -6.03 2.89 2.04
CA CYS A 251 -6.56 3.19 0.71
C CYS A 251 -5.43 3.65 -0.21
N PHE A 252 -5.41 3.15 -1.44
CA PHE A 252 -4.47 3.61 -2.45
C PHE A 252 -5.04 4.76 -3.27
N GLY A 253 -4.58 5.98 -3.02
CA GLY A 253 -4.96 7.18 -3.77
C GLY A 253 -4.65 7.08 -5.26
N GLN A 254 -3.70 6.24 -5.66
CA GLN A 254 -3.37 5.95 -7.06
C GLN A 254 -4.57 5.42 -7.86
N ASN A 255 -5.53 4.79 -7.21
CA ASN A 255 -6.76 4.32 -7.85
C ASN A 255 -7.57 5.48 -8.44
N ASN A 256 -7.50 6.66 -7.84
CA ASN A 256 -8.17 7.86 -8.34
C ASN A 256 -7.65 8.25 -9.73
N GLY A 257 -6.33 8.12 -9.96
CA GLY A 257 -5.73 8.33 -11.28
C GLY A 257 -6.22 7.32 -12.32
N VAL A 258 -6.38 6.05 -11.94
CA VAL A 258 -6.93 5.03 -12.84
C VAL A 258 -8.40 5.32 -13.17
N ILE A 259 -9.20 5.72 -12.18
CA ILE A 259 -10.60 6.11 -12.38
C ILE A 259 -10.70 7.31 -13.33
N GLN A 260 -9.85 8.32 -13.16
CA GLN A 260 -9.81 9.48 -14.06
C GLN A 260 -9.49 9.09 -15.51
N LEU A 261 -8.51 8.20 -15.70
CA LEU A 261 -8.07 7.78 -17.03
C LEU A 261 -9.09 6.89 -17.74
N THR A 262 -9.69 5.94 -17.01
CA THR A 262 -10.60 4.95 -17.59
C THR A 262 -12.05 5.41 -17.60
N GLY A 263 -12.42 6.37 -16.75
CA GLY A 263 -13.79 6.78 -16.51
C GLY A 263 -14.65 5.70 -15.83
N VAL A 264 -14.00 4.64 -15.30
CA VAL A 264 -14.69 3.50 -14.68
C VAL A 264 -14.52 3.55 -13.16
N ALA A 265 -15.62 3.82 -12.45
CA ALA A 265 -15.68 3.85 -10.98
C ALA A 265 -16.67 2.81 -10.42
N SER A 266 -16.88 1.70 -11.13
CA SER A 266 -17.89 0.70 -10.77
C SER A 266 -17.41 -0.22 -9.65
N ARG A 267 -18.25 -0.45 -8.63
CA ARG A 267 -17.99 -1.43 -7.56
C ARG A 267 -17.78 -2.86 -8.08
N TYR A 268 -18.41 -3.21 -9.21
CA TYR A 268 -18.24 -4.55 -9.79
C TYR A 268 -16.81 -4.83 -10.22
N VAL A 269 -16.09 -3.80 -10.69
CA VAL A 269 -14.66 -3.91 -10.97
C VAL A 269 -13.90 -4.25 -9.68
N GLY A 270 -14.28 -3.65 -8.54
CA GLY A 270 -13.69 -3.97 -7.24
C GLY A 270 -13.88 -5.42 -6.82
N PHE A 271 -15.07 -5.99 -7.05
CA PHE A 271 -15.31 -7.42 -6.77
C PHE A 271 -14.47 -8.33 -7.66
N VAL A 272 -14.34 -8.01 -8.96
CA VAL A 272 -13.48 -8.78 -9.87
C VAL A 272 -12.01 -8.69 -9.44
N VAL A 273 -11.53 -7.49 -9.10
CA VAL A 273 -10.16 -7.30 -8.59
C VAL A 273 -9.95 -8.07 -7.29
N ALA A 274 -10.89 -8.00 -6.35
CA ALA A 274 -10.81 -8.75 -5.10
C ALA A 274 -10.74 -10.26 -5.34
N LEU A 275 -11.58 -10.78 -6.25
CA LEU A 275 -11.56 -12.20 -6.63
C LEU A 275 -10.21 -12.60 -7.25
N MET A 276 -9.68 -11.76 -8.16
CA MET A 276 -8.37 -12.01 -8.77
C MET A 276 -7.26 -12.02 -7.72
N LEU A 277 -7.27 -11.08 -6.77
CA LEU A 277 -6.28 -11.02 -5.70
C LEU A 277 -6.37 -12.22 -4.75
N ILE A 278 -7.58 -12.70 -4.44
CA ILE A 278 -7.79 -13.92 -3.64
C ILE A 278 -7.20 -15.13 -4.39
N VAL A 279 -7.51 -15.28 -5.68
CA VAL A 279 -6.96 -16.36 -6.49
C VAL A 279 -5.43 -16.30 -6.54
N LEU A 280 -4.86 -15.12 -6.82
CA LEU A 280 -3.40 -14.94 -6.83
C LEU A 280 -2.75 -15.22 -5.46
N GLY A 281 -3.42 -14.85 -4.37
CA GLY A 281 -2.93 -15.08 -3.01
C GLY A 281 -2.93 -16.56 -2.59
N LEU A 282 -3.73 -17.40 -3.24
CA LEU A 282 -3.75 -18.84 -2.99
C LEU A 282 -2.57 -19.60 -3.65
N PHE A 283 -1.88 -18.96 -4.61
CA PHE A 283 -0.75 -19.57 -5.31
C PHE A 283 0.60 -19.04 -4.76
N PRO A 284 1.32 -19.82 -3.93
CA PRO A 284 2.63 -19.41 -3.39
C PRO A 284 3.66 -19.10 -4.46
N ALA A 285 3.57 -19.73 -5.62
CA ALA A 285 4.47 -19.50 -6.74
C ALA A 285 4.47 -18.04 -7.22
N VAL A 286 3.30 -17.36 -7.19
CA VAL A 286 3.20 -15.92 -7.54
C VAL A 286 3.90 -15.06 -6.50
N SER A 287 3.70 -15.35 -5.21
CA SER A 287 4.39 -14.67 -4.12
C SER A 287 5.90 -14.86 -4.19
N GLY A 288 6.35 -16.10 -4.41
CA GLY A 288 7.76 -16.42 -4.59
C GLY A 288 8.38 -15.64 -5.76
N PHE A 289 7.71 -15.58 -6.91
CA PHE A 289 8.18 -14.80 -8.05
C PHE A 289 8.36 -13.30 -7.70
N VAL A 290 7.38 -12.71 -7.00
CA VAL A 290 7.46 -11.30 -6.60
C VAL A 290 8.59 -11.05 -5.60
N GLN A 291 8.83 -11.97 -4.67
CA GLN A 291 9.92 -11.87 -3.68
C GLN A 291 11.33 -11.92 -4.32
N HIS A 292 11.46 -12.53 -5.50
CA HIS A 292 12.72 -12.57 -6.25
C HIS A 292 13.03 -11.29 -7.02
N ILE A 293 12.10 -10.33 -7.06
CA ILE A 293 12.35 -9.05 -7.72
C ILE A 293 13.27 -8.20 -6.82
N PRO A 294 14.43 -7.75 -7.33
CA PRO A 294 15.35 -6.93 -6.52
C PRO A 294 14.70 -5.65 -6.00
N GLU A 295 15.00 -5.27 -4.78
CA GLU A 295 14.45 -4.07 -4.12
C GLU A 295 14.57 -2.79 -4.96
N PRO A 296 15.72 -2.50 -5.64
CA PRO A 296 15.82 -1.31 -6.49
C PRO A 296 14.78 -1.24 -7.63
N VAL A 297 14.28 -2.40 -8.09
CA VAL A 297 13.24 -2.45 -9.13
C VAL A 297 11.85 -2.20 -8.55
N LEU A 298 11.55 -2.81 -7.39
CA LEU A 298 10.24 -2.69 -6.75
C LEU A 298 9.97 -1.25 -6.29
N GLU A 299 10.91 -0.63 -5.63
CA GLU A 299 10.73 0.70 -5.05
C GLU A 299 10.66 1.82 -6.09
N CYS A 300 11.41 1.74 -7.17
CA CYS A 300 11.28 2.68 -8.28
C CYS A 300 9.86 2.65 -8.89
N VAL A 301 9.23 1.48 -8.90
CA VAL A 301 7.85 1.31 -9.37
C VAL A 301 6.85 1.93 -8.37
N VAL A 302 7.08 1.75 -7.08
CA VAL A 302 6.20 2.28 -6.03
C VAL A 302 6.28 3.80 -5.93
N GLN A 303 7.49 4.35 -5.93
CA GLN A 303 7.74 5.78 -5.70
C GLN A 303 7.24 6.68 -6.83
N ASN A 304 7.28 6.25 -8.08
CA ASN A 304 6.81 7.08 -9.20
C ASN A 304 5.31 7.40 -9.15
N ARG A 305 4.53 6.66 -8.37
CA ARG A 305 3.10 6.94 -8.18
C ARG A 305 2.81 8.06 -7.18
N SER A 306 3.78 8.47 -6.36
CA SER A 306 3.61 9.52 -5.35
C SER A 306 3.86 10.94 -5.88
N LEU A 307 4.38 11.09 -7.10
CA LEU A 307 4.53 12.39 -7.72
C LEU A 307 3.17 12.86 -8.26
N PRO A 308 2.61 13.97 -7.75
CA PRO A 308 1.42 14.58 -8.35
C PRO A 308 1.74 14.94 -9.79
N GLY A 309 0.81 14.63 -10.69
CA GLY A 309 0.96 14.93 -12.12
C GLY A 309 1.37 16.38 -12.31
N THR A 310 2.52 16.57 -12.93
CA THR A 310 2.92 17.84 -13.53
C THR A 310 2.11 18.00 -14.80
N ASP A 311 0.95 18.62 -14.69
CA ASP A 311 0.26 19.25 -15.81
C ASP A 311 0.72 20.69 -15.93
#